data_62d24bd04b46a07452f51dff7a36334d
#
_entry.id   62d24bd04b46a07452f51dff7a36334d
#
_cell.length_a   1.000
_cell.length_b   1.000
_cell.length_c   1.000
_cell.angle_alpha   90.00
_cell.angle_beta   90.00
_cell.angle_gamma   90.00
#
_symmetry.space_group_name_H-M   'P 1'
#
loop_
_entity.id
_entity.type
_entity.pdbx_description
1 polymer ?
#
loop_
_entity_poly.entity_id
_entity_poly.type
_entity_poly.pdbx_seq_one_letter_code
_entity_poly.pdbx_strand_id
1 'polypeptide(L)'
;MINKVNIQSKLNLFHDHWNPKIVAELNGQHVKLAKLLGEFVWHSHEHEDEMFLVISGKLCIEFRDKSVNLSPGEFIVIPSGIEHKPVAKEEVEVMLFEPASTLNTGDNENSILTRTKLDRI
;
A
#
# COMPACT_ATOMS: atom_id res chain seq x y z
N MET A 1 -12.86 -20.65 -6.97
CA MET A 1 -12.08 -21.59 -6.13
C MET A 1 -11.76 -20.93 -4.81
N ILE A 2 -11.85 -21.68 -3.71
CA ILE A 2 -11.63 -21.13 -2.37
C ILE A 2 -10.24 -21.55 -1.91
N ASN A 3 -9.33 -20.57 -1.83
CA ASN A 3 -7.94 -20.80 -1.42
C ASN A 3 -7.58 -19.91 -0.25
N LYS A 4 -6.87 -20.48 0.73
CA LYS A 4 -6.26 -19.65 1.76
C LYS A 4 -5.05 -18.93 1.18
N VAL A 5 -4.77 -17.74 1.67
CA VAL A 5 -3.56 -16.98 1.34
C VAL A 5 -2.64 -17.00 2.54
N ASN A 6 -1.42 -17.52 2.34
CA ASN A 6 -0.36 -17.41 3.34
C ASN A 6 0.44 -16.14 3.03
N ILE A 7 0.34 -15.15 3.89
CA ILE A 7 0.94 -13.82 3.66
C ILE A 7 2.46 -13.94 3.48
N GLN A 8 3.13 -14.67 4.37
CA GLN A 8 4.60 -14.79 4.29
C GLN A 8 5.04 -15.49 3.02
N SER A 9 4.33 -16.53 2.59
CA SER A 9 4.63 -17.25 1.35
C SER A 9 4.52 -16.31 0.14
N LYS A 10 3.53 -15.43 0.12
CA LYS A 10 3.37 -14.46 -0.96
C LYS A 10 4.46 -13.40 -0.93
N LEU A 11 4.80 -12.89 0.25
CA LEU A 11 5.89 -11.91 0.40
C LEU A 11 7.23 -12.47 -0.07
N ASN A 12 7.45 -13.77 0.09
CA ASN A 12 8.69 -14.41 -0.36
C ASN A 12 8.84 -14.50 -1.88
N LEU A 13 7.75 -14.24 -2.64
CA LEU A 13 7.77 -14.36 -4.10
C LEU A 13 8.33 -13.14 -4.82
N PHE A 14 8.47 -12.00 -4.14
CA PHE A 14 8.91 -10.78 -4.78
C PHE A 14 9.83 -9.96 -3.89
N HIS A 15 10.64 -9.08 -4.51
CA HIS A 15 11.64 -8.26 -3.82
C HIS A 15 11.62 -6.80 -4.25
N ASP A 16 10.88 -6.45 -5.27
CA ASP A 16 10.78 -5.08 -5.76
C ASP A 16 9.97 -4.20 -4.78
N HIS A 17 10.21 -2.91 -4.84
CA HIS A 17 9.60 -1.94 -3.94
C HIS A 17 8.58 -1.07 -4.68
N TRP A 18 7.60 -0.56 -3.92
CA TRP A 18 6.58 0.36 -4.42
C TRP A 18 5.80 -0.22 -5.60
N ASN A 19 5.63 -1.53 -5.62
CA ASN A 19 4.92 -2.24 -6.68
C ASN A 19 4.01 -3.30 -6.07
N PRO A 20 2.80 -2.89 -5.62
CA PRO A 20 1.89 -3.80 -4.93
C PRO A 20 1.49 -5.00 -5.78
N LYS A 21 1.30 -6.13 -5.12
CA LYS A 21 0.83 -7.38 -5.74
C LYS A 21 -0.57 -7.69 -5.23
N ILE A 22 -1.47 -8.02 -6.12
CA ILE A 22 -2.84 -8.38 -5.76
C ILE A 22 -2.85 -9.85 -5.32
N VAL A 23 -3.27 -10.12 -4.09
CA VAL A 23 -3.32 -11.49 -3.55
C VAL A 23 -4.75 -11.99 -3.34
N ALA A 24 -5.74 -11.10 -3.29
CA ALA A 24 -7.14 -11.48 -3.15
C ALA A 24 -8.04 -10.31 -3.54
N GLU A 25 -9.31 -10.63 -3.77
CA GLU A 25 -10.33 -9.64 -4.11
C GLU A 25 -11.63 -10.02 -3.43
N LEU A 26 -12.31 -9.05 -2.84
CA LEU A 26 -13.63 -9.24 -2.22
C LEU A 26 -14.44 -7.95 -2.34
N ASN A 27 -15.70 -8.09 -2.76
CA ASN A 27 -16.66 -6.97 -2.84
C ASN A 27 -16.11 -5.74 -3.59
N GLY A 28 -15.35 -5.97 -4.68
CA GLY A 28 -14.75 -4.87 -5.44
C GLY A 28 -13.52 -4.27 -4.80
N GLN A 29 -13.05 -4.81 -3.68
CA GLN A 29 -11.81 -4.39 -3.01
C GLN A 29 -10.68 -5.35 -3.35
N HIS A 30 -9.47 -4.82 -3.44
CA HIS A 30 -8.25 -5.62 -3.54
C HIS A 30 -7.56 -5.74 -2.20
N VAL A 31 -7.08 -6.94 -1.89
CA VAL A 31 -6.05 -7.15 -0.86
C VAL A 31 -4.73 -7.22 -1.59
N LYS A 32 -3.81 -6.33 -1.23
CA LYS A 32 -2.49 -6.22 -1.87
C LYS A 32 -1.39 -6.37 -0.84
N LEU A 33 -0.26 -6.90 -1.27
CA LEU A 33 0.96 -6.93 -0.47
C LEU A 33 2.01 -6.10 -1.19
N ALA A 34 2.80 -5.35 -0.44
CA ALA A 34 3.86 -4.53 -0.99
C ALA A 34 5.05 -4.47 -0.05
N LYS A 35 6.22 -4.23 -0.63
CA LYS A 35 7.43 -3.91 0.10
C LYS A 35 7.79 -2.46 -0.20
N LEU A 36 8.10 -1.71 0.84
CA LEU A 36 8.35 -0.28 0.75
C LEU A 36 9.75 0.01 1.27
N LEU A 37 10.48 0.89 0.58
CA LEU A 37 11.78 1.35 1.01
C LEU A 37 12.02 2.75 0.45
N GLY A 38 12.40 3.68 1.32
CA GLY A 38 12.62 5.08 0.95
C GLY A 38 11.35 5.90 1.01
N GLU A 39 11.33 7.00 0.29
CA GLU A 39 10.19 7.90 0.25
C GLU A 39 9.32 7.63 -0.96
N PHE A 40 8.01 7.64 -0.73
CA PHE A 40 7.06 7.66 -1.83
C PHE A 40 6.82 9.11 -2.29
N VAL A 41 5.72 9.37 -2.96
CA VAL A 41 5.35 10.71 -3.44
C VAL A 41 4.16 11.24 -2.63
N TRP A 42 4.06 12.56 -2.51
CA TRP A 42 2.84 13.20 -2.04
C TRP A 42 1.72 12.94 -3.02
N HIS A 43 0.59 12.44 -2.54
CA HIS A 43 -0.57 12.14 -3.36
C HIS A 43 -1.84 12.04 -2.52
N SER A 44 -2.97 12.03 -3.20
CA SER A 44 -4.28 11.72 -2.62
C SER A 44 -5.07 10.86 -3.59
N HIS A 45 -6.06 10.14 -3.06
CA HIS A 45 -7.01 9.37 -3.86
C HIS A 45 -8.36 10.08 -3.79
N GLU A 46 -8.87 10.53 -4.93
CA GLU A 46 -10.09 11.36 -4.96
C GLU A 46 -11.34 10.59 -4.51
N HIS A 47 -11.41 9.31 -4.88
CA HIS A 47 -12.62 8.50 -4.69
C HIS A 47 -12.41 7.25 -3.84
N GLU A 48 -11.21 6.99 -3.35
CA GLU A 48 -10.92 5.77 -2.62
C GLU A 48 -10.36 6.06 -1.22
N ASP A 49 -10.88 5.33 -0.23
CA ASP A 49 -10.22 5.21 1.06
C ASP A 49 -9.15 4.12 0.94
N GLU A 50 -8.08 4.24 1.72
CA GLU A 50 -6.96 3.31 1.64
C GLU A 50 -6.56 2.86 3.04
N MET A 51 -6.40 1.54 3.23
CA MET A 51 -5.89 0.99 4.48
C MET A 51 -4.46 0.50 4.30
N PHE A 52 -3.56 0.91 5.20
CA PHE A 52 -2.21 0.35 5.34
C PHE A 52 -2.14 -0.44 6.63
N LEU A 53 -1.81 -1.72 6.55
CA LEU A 53 -1.50 -2.58 7.70
C LEU A 53 -0.03 -2.97 7.62
N VAL A 54 0.76 -2.65 8.65
CA VAL A 54 2.17 -3.03 8.70
C VAL A 54 2.29 -4.49 9.16
N ILE A 55 2.99 -5.31 8.37
CA ILE A 55 3.27 -6.71 8.67
C ILE A 55 4.64 -6.82 9.34
N SER A 56 5.66 -6.16 8.78
CA SER A 56 7.00 -6.09 9.35
C SER A 56 7.64 -4.75 9.07
N GLY A 57 8.56 -4.34 9.93
CA GLY A 57 9.22 -3.05 9.84
C GLY A 57 8.39 -1.92 10.45
N LYS A 58 8.78 -0.68 10.18
CA LYS A 58 8.11 0.51 10.68
C LYS A 58 7.85 1.47 9.54
N LEU A 59 6.61 1.92 9.42
CA LEU A 59 6.18 2.83 8.36
C LEU A 59 5.79 4.18 8.96
N CYS A 60 6.28 5.26 8.36
CA CYS A 60 5.82 6.61 8.67
C CYS A 60 4.91 7.08 7.54
N ILE A 61 3.70 7.50 7.87
CA ILE A 61 2.83 8.18 6.92
C ILE A 61 2.85 9.67 7.26
N GLU A 62 3.37 10.48 6.34
CA GLU A 62 3.39 11.93 6.51
C GLU A 62 2.10 12.53 5.94
N PHE A 63 1.47 13.38 6.73
CA PHE A 63 0.37 14.24 6.33
C PHE A 63 0.86 15.69 6.37
N ARG A 64 0.10 16.61 5.80
CA ARG A 64 0.53 18.02 5.76
C ARG A 64 0.68 18.63 7.15
N ASP A 65 -0.10 18.17 8.12
CA ASP A 65 -0.15 18.73 9.47
C ASP A 65 0.47 17.83 10.55
N LYS A 66 0.82 16.59 10.22
CA LYS A 66 1.34 15.62 11.20
C LYS A 66 1.96 14.41 10.50
N SER A 67 2.59 13.56 11.30
CA SER A 67 3.06 12.23 10.86
C SER A 67 2.48 11.17 11.77
N VAL A 68 2.22 9.99 11.22
CA VAL A 68 1.76 8.83 11.98
C VAL A 68 2.74 7.69 11.74
N ASN A 69 3.27 7.12 12.82
CA ASN A 69 4.18 5.98 12.75
C ASN A 69 3.41 4.69 13.05
N LEU A 70 3.63 3.67 12.21
CA LEU A 70 2.99 2.37 12.35
C LEU A 70 4.04 1.29 12.58
N SER A 71 3.78 0.45 13.57
CA SER A 71 4.58 -0.75 13.90
C SER A 71 3.83 -2.01 13.45
N PRO A 72 4.49 -3.18 13.40
CA PRO A 72 3.84 -4.42 13.01
C PRO A 72 2.54 -4.67 13.78
N GLY A 73 1.49 -5.06 13.06
CA GLY A 73 0.16 -5.31 13.61
C GLY A 73 -0.70 -4.06 13.75
N GLU A 74 -0.19 -2.89 13.36
CA GLU A 74 -0.94 -1.63 13.38
C GLU A 74 -1.39 -1.24 11.98
N PHE A 75 -2.56 -0.62 11.88
CA PHE A 75 -3.06 -0.14 10.60
C PHE A 75 -3.64 1.27 10.73
N ILE A 76 -3.75 1.92 9.58
CA ILE A 76 -4.40 3.21 9.45
C ILE A 76 -5.33 3.18 8.23
N VAL A 77 -6.47 3.85 8.33
CA VAL A 77 -7.33 4.11 7.18
C VAL A 77 -7.19 5.57 6.81
N ILE A 78 -6.78 5.83 5.57
CA ILE A 78 -6.63 7.17 5.04
C ILE A 78 -7.87 7.46 4.20
N PRO A 79 -8.73 8.40 4.63
CA PRO A 79 -9.92 8.76 3.85
C PRO A 79 -9.56 9.36 2.49
N SER A 80 -10.47 9.20 1.52
CA SER A 80 -10.32 9.83 0.21
C SER A 80 -10.06 11.34 0.35
N GLY A 81 -9.26 11.89 -0.55
CA GLY A 81 -8.96 13.30 -0.60
C GLY A 81 -7.86 13.79 0.35
N ILE A 82 -7.37 12.96 1.25
CA ILE A 82 -6.34 13.35 2.21
C ILE A 82 -4.95 13.13 1.60
N GLU A 83 -4.18 14.21 1.46
CA GLU A 83 -2.80 14.14 0.97
C GLU A 83 -1.89 13.43 1.97
N HIS A 84 -1.07 12.53 1.46
CA HIS A 84 -0.16 11.76 2.29
C HIS A 84 1.07 11.31 1.51
N LYS A 85 2.14 11.00 2.26
CA LYS A 85 3.38 10.48 1.70
C LYS A 85 3.92 9.38 2.63
N PRO A 86 3.87 8.11 2.22
CA PRO A 86 4.53 7.03 2.97
C PRO A 86 6.05 7.13 2.90
N VAL A 87 6.71 6.87 4.02
CA VAL A 87 8.17 6.88 4.12
C VAL A 87 8.63 5.67 4.92
N ALA A 88 9.54 4.89 4.35
CA ALA A 88 10.12 3.71 4.98
C ALA A 88 11.65 3.86 5.01
N LYS A 89 12.22 4.16 6.17
CA LYS A 89 13.68 4.30 6.32
C LYS A 89 14.40 2.98 6.09
N GLU A 90 13.78 1.87 6.51
CA GLU A 90 14.21 0.52 6.25
C GLU A 90 13.06 -0.21 5.58
N GLU A 91 13.30 -1.38 4.99
CA GLU A 91 12.26 -2.12 4.29
C GLU A 91 11.08 -2.43 5.20
N VAL A 92 9.88 -2.12 4.70
CA VAL A 92 8.61 -2.40 5.37
C VAL A 92 7.78 -3.31 4.48
N GLU A 93 7.14 -4.29 5.09
CA GLU A 93 6.16 -5.13 4.41
C GLU A 93 4.77 -4.74 4.88
N VAL A 94 3.88 -4.45 3.92
CA VAL A 94 2.53 -3.95 4.22
C VAL A 94 1.47 -4.75 3.48
N MET A 95 0.28 -4.76 4.06
CA MET A 95 -0.95 -5.14 3.38
C MET A 95 -1.75 -3.88 3.10
N LEU A 96 -2.22 -3.73 1.87
CA LEU A 96 -3.14 -2.68 1.46
C LEU A 96 -4.51 -3.31 1.24
N PHE A 97 -5.55 -2.65 1.70
CA PHE A 97 -6.93 -3.03 1.43
C PHE A 97 -7.64 -1.78 0.90
N GLU A 98 -8.08 -1.85 -0.35
CA GLU A 98 -8.56 -0.68 -1.06
C GLU A 98 -9.40 -1.06 -2.28
N PRO A 99 -10.25 -0.16 -2.79
CA PRO A 99 -11.01 -0.43 -4.01
C PRO A 99 -10.10 -0.82 -5.17
N ALA A 100 -10.57 -1.71 -6.03
CA ALA A 100 -9.82 -2.19 -7.20
C ALA A 100 -9.43 -1.06 -8.15
N SER A 101 -10.16 0.07 -8.12
CA SER A 101 -9.92 1.25 -8.95
C SER A 101 -8.72 2.09 -8.51
N THR A 102 -8.12 1.80 -7.36
CA THR A 102 -7.08 2.65 -6.75
C THR A 102 -5.79 2.61 -7.57
N LEU A 103 -5.34 3.77 -8.06
CA LEU A 103 -4.00 3.94 -8.63
C LEU A 103 -3.01 4.18 -7.47
N ASN A 104 -1.89 3.48 -7.44
CA ASN A 104 -0.95 3.52 -6.32
C ASN A 104 -0.42 4.93 -5.98
N THR A 105 -0.22 5.78 -6.99
CA THR A 105 0.22 7.16 -6.79
C THR A 105 -0.93 8.17 -6.82
N GLY A 106 -2.18 7.70 -6.80
CA GLY A 106 -3.37 8.54 -6.74
C GLY A 106 -3.42 9.60 -7.83
N ASP A 107 -3.52 10.87 -7.41
CA ASP A 107 -3.57 12.01 -8.31
C ASP A 107 -2.21 12.37 -8.93
N ASN A 108 -1.11 11.75 -8.50
CA ASN A 108 0.21 11.92 -9.09
C ASN A 108 0.43 10.86 -10.17
N GLU A 109 -0.21 11.04 -11.33
CA GLU A 109 -0.32 10.01 -12.38
C GLU A 109 0.95 9.80 -13.19
N ASN A 110 1.94 10.72 -13.11
CA ASN A 110 3.12 10.70 -13.96
C ASN A 110 4.41 10.48 -13.17
N SER A 111 4.32 9.96 -11.95
CA SER A 111 5.49 9.61 -11.17
C SER A 111 6.22 8.41 -11.78
N ILE A 112 7.53 8.36 -11.61
CA ILE A 112 8.33 7.17 -11.94
C ILE A 112 7.86 5.95 -11.13
N LEU A 113 7.20 6.16 -9.99
CA LEU A 113 6.68 5.10 -9.13
C LEU A 113 5.25 4.67 -9.48
N THR A 114 4.60 5.32 -10.45
CA THR A 114 3.24 4.98 -10.85
C THR A 114 3.18 3.61 -11.51
N ARG A 115 2.24 2.75 -11.06
CA ARG A 115 2.00 1.41 -11.58
C ARG A 115 0.54 1.33 -12.04
N THR A 116 0.33 1.34 -13.35
CA THR A 116 -1.02 1.27 -13.92
C THR A 116 -1.56 -0.15 -14.01
N LYS A 117 -0.67 -1.14 -13.95
CA LYS A 117 -1.03 -2.56 -13.98
C LYS A 117 -0.25 -3.30 -12.91
N LEU A 118 -0.97 -3.99 -12.03
CA LEU A 118 -0.38 -4.75 -10.94
C LEU A 118 -0.43 -6.24 -11.22
N ASP A 119 0.62 -6.96 -10.81
CA ASP A 119 0.65 -8.41 -10.90
C ASP A 119 -0.26 -9.04 -9.85
N ARG A 120 -0.90 -10.13 -10.24
CA ARG A 120 -1.62 -11.01 -9.33
C ARG A 120 -0.71 -12.19 -8.97
N ILE A 121 -0.58 -12.45 -7.72
CA ILE A 121 0.22 -13.58 -7.23
C ILE A 121 -0.62 -14.47 -6.25
#